data_2c81c5f2a63627ae2dedd0a804050417
#
_entry.id   2c81c5f2a63627ae2dedd0a804050417
#
_cell.length_a   1.000
_cell.length_b   1.000
_cell.length_c   1.000
_cell.angle_alpha   90.00
_cell.angle_beta   90.00
_cell.angle_gamma   90.00
#
_symmetry.space_group_name_H-M   'P 1'
#
loop_
_entity.id
_entity.type
_entity.pdbx_description
1 polymer ?
#
loop_
_entity_poly.entity_id
_entity_poly.type
_entity_poly.pdbx_seq_one_letter_code
_entity_poly.pdbx_strand_id
1 'polypeptide(L)'
;MFGKVQSKAVRIWLFFGLLMVFIQVFLGGVTRLTGSGLSITKWDIVTGVVIPLTENAWHEVFELYKKTPQYQKINQGITIEDFKYIFWWEYLHRLWARLMGFVFIVPFLLFWRRKLLDSWLIKDLLIVLLLAAFVASLGWIMVASGLINRPWVNAYKLSFHLCAALLLIGYLLWTILKAVYGKDDKFDNRSNYLFYLSLPVFFFLQVFLGGLMSGMKAALVAPTWPDINGSMIPSEVLAIKDYISFMFNDYESNHRSAFIVQFLHRSLAYIILFIIFSLLVLQKVKYGVMDNKIMVLFVVTTMQGVLGVLTLIYSIGSLPIEFAVSHQMLGIVCFGLSLFCLYNKRYLA
;
A
#
# COMPACT_ATOMS: atom_id res chain seq x y z
N MET A 1 -18.79 4.77 -29.10
CA MET A 1 -19.15 6.11 -28.57
C MET A 1 -18.07 6.51 -27.57
N PHE A 2 -17.26 7.49 -27.89
CA PHE A 2 -16.18 8.01 -27.03
C PHE A 2 -16.78 8.53 -25.73
N GLY A 3 -16.20 8.13 -24.59
CA GLY A 3 -16.64 8.61 -23.28
C GLY A 3 -16.47 10.12 -23.18
N LYS A 4 -17.58 10.83 -23.05
CA LYS A 4 -17.60 12.28 -22.83
C LYS A 4 -16.85 12.61 -21.54
N VAL A 5 -16.02 13.65 -21.54
CA VAL A 5 -15.38 14.15 -20.31
C VAL A 5 -16.46 14.41 -19.26
N GLN A 6 -16.28 13.84 -18.07
CA GLN A 6 -17.27 13.93 -17.01
C GLN A 6 -17.38 15.35 -16.44
N SER A 7 -18.52 15.69 -15.83
CA SER A 7 -18.74 16.99 -15.21
C SER A 7 -17.68 17.33 -14.17
N LYS A 8 -17.40 18.62 -13.95
CA LYS A 8 -16.41 19.08 -12.96
C LYS A 8 -16.69 18.54 -11.56
N ALA A 9 -17.97 18.49 -11.15
CA ALA A 9 -18.37 17.99 -9.84
C ALA A 9 -18.03 16.51 -9.66
N VAL A 10 -18.33 15.68 -10.67
CA VAL A 10 -17.99 14.24 -10.65
C VAL A 10 -16.47 14.04 -10.58
N ARG A 11 -15.70 14.77 -11.38
CA ARG A 11 -14.23 14.69 -11.36
C ARG A 11 -13.64 15.06 -10.00
N ILE A 12 -14.10 16.17 -9.39
CA ILE A 12 -13.64 16.59 -8.06
C ILE A 12 -13.96 15.51 -7.01
N TRP A 13 -15.16 14.95 -7.03
CA TRP A 13 -15.54 13.87 -6.11
C TRP A 13 -14.65 12.63 -6.28
N LEU A 14 -14.34 12.23 -7.51
CA LEU A 14 -13.46 11.10 -7.77
C LEU A 14 -12.02 11.36 -7.26
N PHE A 15 -11.48 12.55 -7.49
CA PHE A 15 -10.16 12.93 -6.94
C PHE A 15 -10.16 12.96 -5.42
N PHE A 16 -11.24 13.48 -4.81
CA PHE A 16 -11.38 13.46 -3.36
C PHE A 16 -11.45 12.02 -2.80
N GLY A 17 -12.17 11.12 -3.48
CA GLY A 17 -12.18 9.71 -3.16
C GLY A 17 -10.79 9.08 -3.22
N LEU A 18 -10.00 9.37 -4.27
CA LEU A 18 -8.62 8.90 -4.38
C LEU A 18 -7.74 9.42 -3.24
N LEU A 19 -7.86 10.70 -2.90
CA LEU A 19 -7.14 11.30 -1.77
C LEU A 19 -7.50 10.61 -0.45
N MET A 20 -8.79 10.31 -0.23
CA MET A 20 -9.23 9.60 0.97
C MET A 20 -8.63 8.19 1.06
N VAL A 21 -8.58 7.44 -0.04
CA VAL A 21 -7.92 6.12 -0.07
C VAL A 21 -6.43 6.25 0.21
N PHE A 22 -5.77 7.28 -0.32
CA PHE A 22 -4.36 7.55 -0.05
C PHE A 22 -4.11 7.82 1.45
N ILE A 23 -4.94 8.65 2.08
CA ILE A 23 -4.88 8.91 3.53
C ILE A 23 -5.15 7.62 4.33
N GLN A 24 -6.08 6.77 3.87
CA GLN A 24 -6.36 5.49 4.52
C GLN A 24 -5.12 4.58 4.54
N VAL A 25 -4.35 4.53 3.45
CA VAL A 25 -3.11 3.74 3.40
C VAL A 25 -2.03 4.35 4.29
N PHE A 26 -1.96 5.69 4.40
CA PHE A 26 -1.10 6.38 5.36
C PHE A 26 -1.43 5.97 6.80
N LEU A 27 -2.70 6.09 7.20
CA LEU A 27 -3.17 5.69 8.53
C LEU A 27 -2.88 4.20 8.81
N GLY A 28 -3.09 3.32 7.81
CA GLY A 28 -2.77 1.91 7.91
C GLY A 28 -1.27 1.65 8.09
N GLY A 29 -0.42 2.40 7.40
CA GLY A 29 1.04 2.35 7.54
C GLY A 29 1.48 2.72 8.96
N VAL A 30 1.00 3.85 9.48
CA VAL A 30 1.28 4.27 10.86
C VAL A 30 0.76 3.23 11.87
N THR A 31 -0.50 2.79 11.74
CA THR A 31 -1.10 1.76 12.60
C THR A 31 -0.25 0.49 12.63
N ARG A 32 0.27 0.06 11.46
CA ARG A 32 1.14 -1.13 11.38
C ARG A 32 2.49 -0.91 12.06
N LEU A 33 3.15 0.22 11.80
CA LEU A 33 4.52 0.49 12.27
C LEU A 33 4.57 0.80 13.77
N THR A 34 3.52 1.39 14.33
CA THR A 34 3.37 1.61 15.79
C THR A 34 2.88 0.37 16.54
N GLY A 35 2.59 -0.73 15.84
CA GLY A 35 2.05 -1.93 16.47
C GLY A 35 0.60 -1.78 16.97
N SER A 36 -0.13 -0.77 16.48
CA SER A 36 -1.46 -0.39 16.99
C SER A 36 -2.60 -1.30 16.51
N GLY A 37 -2.41 -2.08 15.44
CA GLY A 37 -3.49 -2.76 14.70
C GLY A 37 -4.17 -3.94 15.41
N LEU A 38 -3.90 -4.19 16.69
CA LEU A 38 -4.52 -5.21 17.53
C LEU A 38 -4.97 -4.64 18.89
N SER A 39 -5.07 -3.32 19.03
CA SER A 39 -5.45 -2.65 20.27
C SER A 39 -6.96 -2.69 20.54
N ILE A 40 -7.78 -2.73 19.48
CA ILE A 40 -9.24 -2.80 19.57
C ILE A 40 -9.68 -4.26 19.44
N THR A 41 -10.04 -4.87 20.54
CA THR A 41 -10.32 -6.31 20.66
C THR A 41 -11.71 -6.71 20.16
N LYS A 42 -12.69 -5.80 20.15
CA LYS A 42 -14.05 -6.04 19.68
C LYS A 42 -14.24 -5.49 18.27
N TRP A 43 -14.85 -6.30 17.40
CA TRP A 43 -15.19 -5.89 16.04
C TRP A 43 -16.67 -5.51 15.95
N ASP A 44 -16.95 -4.26 16.30
CA ASP A 44 -18.30 -3.71 16.17
C ASP A 44 -18.36 -2.78 14.96
N ILE A 45 -19.12 -3.16 13.93
CA ILE A 45 -19.19 -2.41 12.68
C ILE A 45 -19.89 -1.07 12.90
N VAL A 46 -20.98 -1.03 13.66
CA VAL A 46 -21.81 0.15 13.89
C VAL A 46 -21.45 0.83 15.20
N THR A 47 -21.47 0.11 16.32
CA THR A 47 -21.22 0.67 17.65
C THR A 47 -19.75 0.99 17.94
N GLY A 48 -18.82 0.36 17.22
CA GLY A 48 -17.38 0.65 17.30
C GLY A 48 -16.94 2.02 16.77
N VAL A 49 -17.89 2.95 16.54
CA VAL A 49 -17.64 4.38 16.29
C VAL A 49 -17.51 5.18 17.58
N VAL A 50 -18.05 4.67 18.69
CA VAL A 50 -18.04 5.37 19.97
C VAL A 50 -16.71 5.06 20.68
N ILE A 51 -15.98 6.13 21.01
CA ILE A 51 -14.75 6.04 21.82
C ILE A 51 -15.10 5.89 23.30
N PRO A 52 -14.20 5.37 24.14
CA PRO A 52 -14.36 5.45 25.59
C PRO A 52 -14.38 6.92 26.04
N LEU A 53 -15.48 7.36 26.68
CA LEU A 53 -15.67 8.77 27.05
C LEU A 53 -15.30 9.03 28.55
N THR A 54 -15.19 7.99 29.35
CA THR A 54 -14.89 8.09 30.78
C THR A 54 -13.63 7.29 31.12
N GLU A 55 -12.96 7.65 32.21
CA GLU A 55 -11.78 6.88 32.67
C GLU A 55 -12.13 5.42 32.95
N ASN A 56 -13.30 5.14 33.52
CA ASN A 56 -13.74 3.76 33.75
C ASN A 56 -13.88 2.99 32.44
N ALA A 57 -14.44 3.59 31.40
CA ALA A 57 -14.55 2.98 30.06
C ALA A 57 -13.17 2.72 29.45
N TRP A 58 -12.20 3.62 29.63
CA TRP A 58 -10.81 3.39 29.20
C TRP A 58 -10.17 2.21 29.94
N HIS A 59 -10.39 2.11 31.26
CA HIS A 59 -9.90 0.96 32.01
C HIS A 59 -10.53 -0.36 31.57
N GLU A 60 -11.83 -0.39 31.27
CA GLU A 60 -12.49 -1.60 30.75
C GLU A 60 -11.88 -2.07 29.42
N VAL A 61 -11.64 -1.15 28.45
CA VAL A 61 -11.06 -1.51 27.16
C VAL A 61 -9.61 -1.96 27.33
N PHE A 62 -8.87 -1.32 28.24
CA PHE A 62 -7.49 -1.71 28.55
C PHE A 62 -7.41 -3.10 29.17
N GLU A 63 -8.32 -3.45 30.10
CA GLU A 63 -8.39 -4.79 30.67
C GLU A 63 -8.73 -5.87 29.62
N LEU A 64 -9.55 -5.53 28.59
CA LEU A 64 -9.77 -6.43 27.47
C LEU A 64 -8.50 -6.60 26.63
N TYR A 65 -7.75 -5.52 26.38
CA TYR A 65 -6.48 -5.56 25.66
C TYR A 65 -5.43 -6.39 26.39
N LYS A 66 -5.35 -6.33 27.72
CA LYS A 66 -4.42 -7.13 28.54
C LYS A 66 -4.60 -8.65 28.36
N LYS A 67 -5.76 -9.09 27.90
CA LYS A 67 -6.03 -10.51 27.59
C LYS A 67 -5.51 -10.94 26.22
N THR A 68 -5.06 -10.01 25.37
CA THR A 68 -4.58 -10.34 24.03
C THR A 68 -3.17 -10.91 24.03
N PRO A 69 -2.81 -11.77 23.05
CA PRO A 69 -1.44 -12.24 22.89
C PRO A 69 -0.43 -11.10 22.69
N GLN A 70 -0.83 -9.98 22.10
CA GLN A 70 0.05 -8.83 21.89
C GLN A 70 0.49 -8.21 23.22
N TYR A 71 -0.44 -7.97 24.15
CA TYR A 71 -0.08 -7.48 25.48
C TYR A 71 0.80 -8.48 26.20
N GLN A 72 0.36 -9.75 26.27
CA GLN A 72 1.05 -10.79 27.06
C GLN A 72 2.48 -11.10 26.61
N LYS A 73 2.77 -10.94 25.31
CA LYS A 73 4.07 -11.33 24.73
C LYS A 73 4.98 -10.16 24.37
N ILE A 74 4.42 -8.97 24.13
CA ILE A 74 5.19 -7.83 23.61
C ILE A 74 5.01 -6.58 24.48
N ASN A 75 3.77 -6.20 24.79
CA ASN A 75 3.44 -4.94 25.43
C ASN A 75 3.14 -5.09 26.93
N GLN A 76 3.69 -6.12 27.56
CA GLN A 76 3.50 -6.35 28.99
C GLN A 76 4.05 -5.16 29.79
N GLY A 77 3.20 -4.61 30.66
CA GLY A 77 3.59 -3.50 31.53
C GLY A 77 3.45 -2.10 30.93
N ILE A 78 2.92 -1.94 29.70
CA ILE A 78 2.64 -0.59 29.18
C ILE A 78 1.62 0.13 30.04
N THR A 79 1.71 1.45 30.08
CA THR A 79 0.79 2.32 30.79
C THR A 79 -0.55 2.44 30.05
N ILE A 80 -1.58 2.95 30.71
CA ILE A 80 -2.85 3.26 30.04
C ILE A 80 -2.69 4.37 29.00
N GLU A 81 -1.75 5.28 29.18
CA GLU A 81 -1.45 6.34 28.21
C GLU A 81 -0.82 5.79 26.94
N ASP A 82 0.12 4.84 27.05
CA ASP A 82 0.69 4.12 25.90
C ASP A 82 -0.39 3.33 25.17
N PHE A 83 -1.32 2.71 25.92
CA PHE A 83 -2.46 2.02 25.33
C PHE A 83 -3.40 2.98 24.59
N LYS A 84 -3.73 4.16 25.16
CA LYS A 84 -4.52 5.19 24.47
C LYS A 84 -3.85 5.59 23.15
N TYR A 85 -2.51 5.77 23.12
CA TYR A 85 -1.76 6.10 21.90
C TYR A 85 -1.96 5.07 20.79
N ILE A 86 -1.78 3.76 21.07
CA ILE A 86 -1.97 2.71 20.07
C ILE A 86 -3.44 2.54 19.68
N PHE A 87 -4.37 2.72 20.63
CA PHE A 87 -5.81 2.69 20.40
C PHE A 87 -6.24 3.77 19.39
N TRP A 88 -5.75 5.01 19.54
CA TRP A 88 -6.12 6.11 18.66
C TRP A 88 -5.72 5.88 17.21
N TRP A 89 -4.55 5.34 16.91
CA TRP A 89 -4.14 5.03 15.55
C TRP A 89 -5.04 3.98 14.88
N GLU A 90 -5.37 2.92 15.59
CA GLU A 90 -6.29 1.91 15.07
C GLU A 90 -7.70 2.46 14.90
N TYR A 91 -8.19 3.23 15.87
CA TYR A 91 -9.50 3.89 15.83
C TYR A 91 -9.62 4.83 14.63
N LEU A 92 -8.66 5.72 14.43
CA LEU A 92 -8.64 6.63 13.28
C LEU A 92 -8.64 5.89 11.95
N HIS A 93 -7.85 4.83 11.82
CA HIS A 93 -7.84 3.99 10.63
C HIS A 93 -9.22 3.37 10.35
N ARG A 94 -9.89 2.83 11.37
CA ARG A 94 -11.23 2.25 11.25
C ARG A 94 -12.31 3.30 11.00
N LEU A 95 -12.23 4.46 11.65
CA LEU A 95 -13.17 5.57 11.46
C LEU A 95 -13.07 6.14 10.06
N TRP A 96 -11.84 6.38 9.57
CA TRP A 96 -11.61 6.89 8.22
C TRP A 96 -12.17 5.97 7.14
N ALA A 97 -12.01 4.65 7.31
CA ALA A 97 -12.61 3.66 6.39
C ALA A 97 -14.14 3.78 6.32
N ARG A 98 -14.81 3.98 7.46
CA ARG A 98 -16.27 4.20 7.50
C ARG A 98 -16.68 5.51 6.82
N LEU A 99 -15.96 6.60 7.11
CA LEU A 99 -16.19 7.89 6.46
C LEU A 99 -16.01 7.81 4.95
N MET A 100 -15.01 7.11 4.46
CA MET A 100 -14.82 6.87 3.01
C MET A 100 -16.05 6.21 2.39
N GLY A 101 -16.64 5.21 3.06
CA GLY A 101 -17.85 4.55 2.58
C GLY A 101 -18.99 5.54 2.38
N PHE A 102 -19.26 6.41 3.34
CA PHE A 102 -20.31 7.44 3.23
C PHE A 102 -20.00 8.47 2.13
N VAL A 103 -18.78 8.99 2.11
CA VAL A 103 -18.34 10.01 1.13
C VAL A 103 -18.34 9.45 -0.30
N PHE A 104 -18.19 8.15 -0.47
CA PHE A 104 -18.26 7.53 -1.78
C PHE A 104 -19.70 7.16 -2.17
N ILE A 105 -20.45 6.47 -1.30
CA ILE A 105 -21.77 5.91 -1.61
C ILE A 105 -22.83 7.01 -1.77
N VAL A 106 -22.86 8.00 -0.87
CA VAL A 106 -23.90 9.04 -0.90
C VAL A 106 -23.84 9.88 -2.18
N PRO A 107 -22.68 10.46 -2.59
CA PRO A 107 -22.60 11.17 -3.86
C PRO A 107 -22.80 10.24 -5.07
N PHE A 108 -22.34 8.97 -5.03
CA PHE A 108 -22.60 8.00 -6.09
C PHE A 108 -24.11 7.88 -6.37
N LEU A 109 -24.92 7.64 -5.33
CA LEU A 109 -26.36 7.51 -5.45
C LEU A 109 -27.03 8.82 -5.92
N LEU A 110 -26.58 9.98 -5.44
CA LEU A 110 -27.07 11.28 -5.85
C LEU A 110 -26.77 11.56 -7.32
N PHE A 111 -25.54 11.36 -7.79
CA PHE A 111 -25.15 11.56 -9.18
C PHE A 111 -25.84 10.59 -10.11
N TRP A 112 -26.00 9.32 -9.68
CA TRP A 112 -26.73 8.30 -10.43
C TRP A 112 -28.22 8.69 -10.61
N ARG A 113 -28.91 9.06 -9.53
CA ARG A 113 -30.31 9.53 -9.61
C ARG A 113 -30.47 10.75 -10.48
N ARG A 114 -29.52 11.67 -10.47
CA ARG A 114 -29.51 12.88 -11.30
C ARG A 114 -29.08 12.63 -12.75
N LYS A 115 -28.80 11.38 -13.13
CA LYS A 115 -28.30 10.98 -14.45
C LYS A 115 -27.04 11.73 -14.89
N LEU A 116 -26.16 12.07 -13.93
CA LEU A 116 -24.89 12.75 -14.17
C LEU A 116 -23.74 11.80 -14.45
N LEU A 117 -23.94 10.48 -14.31
CA LEU A 117 -22.96 9.44 -14.54
C LEU A 117 -23.28 8.70 -15.83
N ASP A 118 -22.29 8.58 -16.70
CA ASP A 118 -22.38 7.71 -17.88
C ASP A 118 -22.41 6.21 -17.48
N SER A 119 -22.98 5.37 -18.30
CA SER A 119 -23.13 3.93 -18.02
C SER A 119 -21.80 3.21 -17.80
N TRP A 120 -20.73 3.63 -18.51
CA TRP A 120 -19.41 3.07 -18.30
C TRP A 120 -18.85 3.45 -16.92
N LEU A 121 -19.08 4.70 -16.48
CA LEU A 121 -18.59 5.17 -15.18
C LEU A 121 -19.33 4.47 -14.03
N ILE A 122 -20.65 4.26 -14.16
CA ILE A 122 -21.42 3.48 -13.17
C ILE A 122 -20.80 2.09 -13.00
N LYS A 123 -20.48 1.39 -14.08
CA LYS A 123 -19.85 0.06 -14.04
C LYS A 123 -18.49 0.10 -13.32
N ASP A 124 -17.63 1.07 -13.68
CA ASP A 124 -16.33 1.22 -13.05
C ASP A 124 -16.45 1.55 -11.55
N LEU A 125 -17.40 2.40 -11.15
CA LEU A 125 -17.63 2.75 -9.75
C LEU A 125 -18.19 1.58 -8.93
N LEU A 126 -19.00 0.72 -9.52
CA LEU A 126 -19.42 -0.52 -8.87
C LEU A 126 -18.24 -1.48 -8.64
N ILE A 127 -17.31 -1.56 -9.59
CA ILE A 127 -16.06 -2.31 -9.40
C ILE A 127 -15.20 -1.69 -8.28
N VAL A 128 -15.11 -0.36 -8.22
CA VAL A 128 -14.42 0.35 -7.10
C VAL A 128 -15.04 -0.02 -5.76
N LEU A 129 -16.38 -0.05 -5.66
CA LEU A 129 -17.08 -0.46 -4.43
C LEU A 129 -16.80 -1.93 -4.07
N LEU A 130 -16.81 -2.83 -5.04
CA LEU A 130 -16.46 -4.24 -4.82
C LEU A 130 -15.01 -4.40 -4.35
N LEU A 131 -14.07 -3.68 -4.97
CA LEU A 131 -12.67 -3.70 -4.54
C LEU A 131 -12.53 -3.13 -3.13
N ALA A 132 -13.23 -2.04 -2.79
CA ALA A 132 -13.21 -1.47 -1.44
C ALA A 132 -13.74 -2.46 -0.39
N ALA A 133 -14.85 -3.15 -0.69
CA ALA A 133 -15.39 -4.21 0.17
C ALA A 133 -14.41 -5.39 0.32
N PHE A 134 -13.74 -5.77 -0.76
CA PHE A 134 -12.72 -6.81 -0.73
C PHE A 134 -11.52 -6.43 0.14
N VAL A 135 -11.02 -5.18 0.02
CA VAL A 135 -9.95 -4.65 0.90
C VAL A 135 -10.38 -4.70 2.36
N ALA A 136 -11.61 -4.24 2.67
CA ALA A 136 -12.14 -4.25 4.03
C ALA A 136 -12.22 -5.68 4.60
N SER A 137 -12.66 -6.65 3.79
CA SER A 137 -12.74 -8.07 4.18
C SER A 137 -11.37 -8.67 4.48
N LEU A 138 -10.35 -8.37 3.65
CA LEU A 138 -8.98 -8.81 3.90
C LEU A 138 -8.42 -8.18 5.18
N GLY A 139 -8.72 -6.90 5.45
CA GLY A 139 -8.33 -6.23 6.69
C GLY A 139 -8.95 -6.89 7.92
N TRP A 140 -10.23 -7.24 7.84
CA TRP A 140 -10.90 -7.97 8.92
C TRP A 140 -10.27 -9.36 9.17
N ILE A 141 -10.06 -10.16 8.12
CA ILE A 141 -9.41 -11.48 8.22
C ILE A 141 -8.00 -11.35 8.81
N MET A 142 -7.27 -10.29 8.43
CA MET A 142 -5.93 -10.01 8.92
C MET A 142 -5.94 -9.77 10.44
N VAL A 143 -6.78 -8.84 10.93
CA VAL A 143 -6.89 -8.50 12.36
C VAL A 143 -7.41 -9.68 13.18
N ALA A 144 -8.49 -10.33 12.72
CA ALA A 144 -9.07 -11.48 13.42
C ALA A 144 -8.04 -12.60 13.65
N SER A 145 -7.15 -12.84 12.67
CA SER A 145 -6.10 -13.87 12.80
C SER A 145 -4.97 -13.48 13.77
N GLY A 146 -4.76 -12.19 14.03
CA GLY A 146 -3.74 -11.69 14.96
C GLY A 146 -4.19 -11.68 16.43
N LEU A 147 -5.51 -11.75 16.70
CA LEU A 147 -6.04 -11.71 18.06
C LEU A 147 -6.11 -13.09 18.75
N ILE A 148 -5.89 -14.20 18.01
CA ILE A 148 -6.08 -15.55 18.56
C ILE A 148 -4.80 -16.10 19.17
N ASN A 149 -3.74 -16.29 18.38
CA ASN A 149 -2.54 -17.01 18.79
C ASN A 149 -1.23 -16.23 18.60
N ARG A 150 -1.27 -15.11 17.90
CA ARG A 150 -0.09 -14.34 17.49
C ARG A 150 -0.11 -12.94 18.11
N PRO A 151 1.04 -12.43 18.53
CA PRO A 151 1.14 -11.06 19.05
C PRO A 151 1.26 -9.99 17.93
N TRP A 152 1.25 -10.38 16.67
CA TRP A 152 1.33 -9.53 15.48
C TRP A 152 0.50 -10.07 14.33
N VAL A 153 0.31 -9.23 13.32
CA VAL A 153 -0.38 -9.57 12.08
C VAL A 153 0.53 -10.42 11.19
N ASN A 154 -0.02 -11.45 10.55
CA ASN A 154 0.71 -12.28 9.59
C ASN A 154 1.22 -11.45 8.40
N ALA A 155 2.51 -11.60 8.04
CA ALA A 155 3.18 -10.81 7.00
C ALA A 155 2.55 -10.96 5.62
N TYR A 156 2.11 -12.16 5.25
CA TYR A 156 1.45 -12.39 3.96
C TYR A 156 0.07 -11.75 3.90
N LYS A 157 -0.74 -11.88 4.97
CA LYS A 157 -2.05 -11.23 5.03
C LYS A 157 -1.93 -9.70 4.96
N LEU A 158 -0.93 -9.13 5.62
CA LEU A 158 -0.59 -7.71 5.53
C LEU A 158 -0.26 -7.31 4.09
N SER A 159 0.63 -8.06 3.44
CA SER A 159 1.05 -7.79 2.07
C SER A 159 -0.11 -7.90 1.07
N PHE A 160 -0.96 -8.93 1.20
CA PHE A 160 -2.15 -9.08 0.37
C PHE A 160 -3.17 -7.96 0.58
N HIS A 161 -3.39 -7.53 1.83
CA HIS A 161 -4.27 -6.39 2.13
C HIS A 161 -3.75 -5.09 1.50
N LEU A 162 -2.45 -4.82 1.60
CA LEU A 162 -1.80 -3.67 0.98
C LEU A 162 -1.89 -3.73 -0.56
N CYS A 163 -1.66 -4.89 -1.16
CA CYS A 163 -1.80 -5.08 -2.61
C CYS A 163 -3.25 -4.92 -3.10
N ALA A 164 -4.23 -5.38 -2.33
CA ALA A 164 -5.63 -5.15 -2.65
C ALA A 164 -5.98 -3.65 -2.59
N ALA A 165 -5.45 -2.91 -1.60
CA ALA A 165 -5.59 -1.45 -1.54
C ALA A 165 -4.90 -0.76 -2.73
N LEU A 166 -3.74 -1.27 -3.18
CA LEU A 166 -3.05 -0.76 -4.36
C LEU A 166 -3.85 -1.01 -5.66
N LEU A 167 -4.50 -2.17 -5.79
CA LEU A 167 -5.42 -2.44 -6.90
C LEU A 167 -6.61 -1.47 -6.90
N LEU A 168 -7.19 -1.19 -5.74
CA LEU A 168 -8.26 -0.21 -5.58
C LEU A 168 -7.80 1.18 -6.03
N ILE A 169 -6.62 1.64 -5.56
CA ILE A 169 -6.02 2.91 -5.95
C ILE A 169 -5.80 2.94 -7.47
N GLY A 170 -5.19 1.90 -8.02
CA GLY A 170 -4.89 1.81 -9.45
C GLY A 170 -6.14 1.84 -10.32
N TYR A 171 -7.18 1.09 -9.94
CA TYR A 171 -8.43 1.05 -10.69
C TYR A 171 -9.20 2.38 -10.59
N LEU A 172 -9.24 3.00 -9.41
CA LEU A 172 -9.85 4.32 -9.22
C LEU A 172 -9.09 5.41 -9.99
N LEU A 173 -7.74 5.40 -9.95
CA LEU A 173 -6.92 6.32 -10.73
C LEU A 173 -7.17 6.13 -12.23
N TRP A 174 -7.20 4.89 -12.72
CA TRP A 174 -7.52 4.61 -14.13
C TRP A 174 -8.90 5.12 -14.53
N THR A 175 -9.89 4.95 -13.67
CA THR A 175 -11.25 5.49 -13.85
C THR A 175 -11.26 7.02 -13.90
N ILE A 176 -10.46 7.66 -13.04
CA ILE A 176 -10.28 9.12 -13.04
C ILE A 176 -9.65 9.60 -14.36
N LEU A 177 -8.59 8.94 -14.83
CA LEU A 177 -7.93 9.27 -16.08
C LEU A 177 -8.92 9.18 -17.27
N LYS A 178 -9.75 8.14 -17.32
CA LYS A 178 -10.85 8.05 -18.31
C LYS A 178 -11.87 9.18 -18.19
N ALA A 179 -12.21 9.57 -16.95
CA ALA A 179 -13.18 10.63 -16.69
C ALA A 179 -12.66 12.03 -17.05
N VAL A 180 -11.33 12.23 -17.01
CA VAL A 180 -10.67 13.52 -17.30
C VAL A 180 -10.27 13.64 -18.75
N TYR A 181 -9.65 12.61 -19.33
CA TYR A 181 -9.07 12.69 -20.67
C TYR A 181 -9.93 12.03 -21.76
N GLY A 182 -10.93 11.23 -21.35
CA GLY A 182 -11.68 10.40 -22.28
C GLY A 182 -10.88 9.15 -22.70
N LYS A 183 -11.43 8.45 -23.69
CA LYS A 183 -10.83 7.25 -24.26
C LYS A 183 -10.67 7.46 -25.77
N ASP A 184 -9.47 7.66 -26.23
CA ASP A 184 -9.19 7.64 -27.68
C ASP A 184 -8.81 6.21 -28.05
N ASP A 185 -9.58 5.58 -28.96
CA ASP A 185 -9.33 4.18 -29.37
C ASP A 185 -8.22 4.07 -30.45
N LYS A 186 -7.55 5.19 -30.77
CA LYS A 186 -6.42 5.20 -31.72
C LYS A 186 -5.15 4.66 -31.06
N PHE A 187 -5.09 3.35 -30.96
CA PHE A 187 -3.88 2.64 -30.54
C PHE A 187 -2.97 2.43 -31.75
N ASP A 188 -2.15 3.41 -32.07
CA ASP A 188 -1.29 3.34 -33.29
C ASP A 188 0.20 3.08 -33.03
N ASN A 189 0.65 3.02 -31.78
CA ASN A 189 2.08 2.84 -31.52
C ASN A 189 2.42 1.74 -30.51
N ARG A 190 2.54 0.50 -30.99
CA ARG A 190 2.95 -0.67 -30.20
C ARG A 190 4.43 -0.62 -29.77
N SER A 191 5.23 0.29 -30.32
CA SER A 191 6.65 0.42 -29.97
C SER A 191 6.79 0.75 -28.49
N ASN A 192 7.55 -0.06 -27.76
CA ASN A 192 7.84 0.06 -26.33
C ASN A 192 6.63 -0.12 -25.38
N TYR A 193 5.42 -0.45 -25.86
CA TYR A 193 4.24 -0.62 -25.01
C TYR A 193 4.45 -1.64 -23.89
N LEU A 194 5.16 -2.74 -24.18
CA LEU A 194 5.46 -3.77 -23.17
C LEU A 194 6.30 -3.23 -22.01
N PHE A 195 7.23 -2.30 -22.26
CA PHE A 195 7.99 -1.64 -21.19
C PHE A 195 7.09 -0.78 -20.30
N TYR A 196 6.17 -0.01 -20.92
CA TYR A 196 5.21 0.78 -20.14
C TYR A 196 4.23 -0.10 -19.33
N LEU A 197 3.83 -1.25 -19.89
CA LEU A 197 2.97 -2.22 -19.19
C LEU A 197 3.72 -2.92 -18.05
N SER A 198 5.00 -3.21 -18.21
CA SER A 198 5.79 -3.89 -17.18
C SER A 198 5.98 -3.03 -15.92
N LEU A 199 6.04 -1.70 -16.05
CA LEU A 199 6.29 -0.81 -14.91
C LEU A 199 5.26 -0.94 -13.78
N PRO A 200 3.93 -0.78 -14.00
CA PRO A 200 2.96 -0.96 -12.93
C PRO A 200 2.95 -2.38 -12.37
N VAL A 201 3.27 -3.40 -13.19
CA VAL A 201 3.40 -4.78 -12.70
C VAL A 201 4.58 -4.91 -11.75
N PHE A 202 5.75 -4.38 -12.10
CA PHE A 202 6.92 -4.42 -11.23
C PHE A 202 6.74 -3.57 -9.97
N PHE A 203 6.11 -2.39 -10.05
CA PHE A 203 5.76 -1.62 -8.85
C PHE A 203 4.76 -2.35 -7.95
N PHE A 204 3.80 -3.08 -8.53
CA PHE A 204 2.88 -3.92 -7.76
C PHE A 204 3.63 -5.02 -7.00
N LEU A 205 4.53 -5.74 -7.67
CA LEU A 205 5.39 -6.74 -7.04
C LEU A 205 6.32 -6.12 -5.98
N GLN A 206 6.85 -4.92 -6.24
CA GLN A 206 7.70 -4.19 -5.31
C GLN A 206 6.94 -3.84 -4.02
N VAL A 207 5.66 -3.40 -4.13
CA VAL A 207 4.81 -3.13 -2.98
C VAL A 207 4.46 -4.42 -2.23
N PHE A 208 4.22 -5.53 -2.93
CA PHE A 208 4.03 -6.84 -2.31
C PHE A 208 5.23 -7.24 -1.45
N LEU A 209 6.46 -7.16 -2.01
CA LEU A 209 7.69 -7.42 -1.27
C LEU A 209 7.89 -6.42 -0.12
N GLY A 210 7.53 -5.14 -0.31
CA GLY A 210 7.54 -4.12 0.74
C GLY A 210 6.59 -4.44 1.90
N GLY A 211 5.42 -4.98 1.61
CA GLY A 211 4.48 -5.50 2.61
C GLY A 211 5.08 -6.65 3.43
N LEU A 212 5.77 -7.59 2.77
CA LEU A 212 6.51 -8.68 3.43
C LEU A 212 7.68 -8.14 4.27
N MET A 213 8.47 -7.18 3.73
CA MET A 213 9.54 -6.49 4.47
C MET A 213 9.02 -5.91 5.79
N SER A 214 7.90 -5.18 5.72
CA SER A 214 7.26 -4.62 6.91
C SER A 214 6.74 -5.70 7.85
N GLY A 215 6.01 -6.70 7.32
CA GLY A 215 5.41 -7.78 8.11
C GLY A 215 6.44 -8.65 8.85
N MET A 216 7.55 -8.95 8.21
CA MET A 216 8.66 -9.72 8.79
C MET A 216 9.66 -8.87 9.59
N LYS A 217 9.47 -7.54 9.66
CA LYS A 217 10.44 -6.58 10.23
C LYS A 217 11.85 -6.77 9.64
N ALA A 218 11.93 -7.10 8.35
CA ALA A 218 13.16 -7.55 7.70
C ALA A 218 14.28 -6.50 7.73
N ALA A 219 13.96 -5.21 7.79
CA ALA A 219 14.95 -4.14 7.90
C ALA A 219 15.78 -4.21 9.19
N LEU A 220 15.21 -4.74 10.31
CA LEU A 220 15.93 -4.90 11.58
C LEU A 220 16.94 -6.03 11.55
N VAL A 221 16.78 -6.99 10.63
CA VAL A 221 17.65 -8.18 10.55
C VAL A 221 19.00 -7.85 9.92
N ALA A 222 19.01 -6.99 8.91
CA ALA A 222 20.22 -6.56 8.22
C ALA A 222 20.12 -5.08 7.82
N PRO A 223 20.38 -4.13 8.75
CA PRO A 223 20.23 -2.70 8.51
C PRO A 223 21.46 -2.09 7.79
N THR A 224 22.02 -2.80 6.81
CA THR A 224 23.21 -2.38 6.05
C THR A 224 22.90 -2.11 4.58
N TRP A 225 23.66 -1.22 3.95
CA TRP A 225 23.58 -0.93 2.52
C TRP A 225 24.94 -0.42 2.03
N PRO A 226 25.45 -0.78 0.82
CA PRO A 226 24.77 -1.57 -0.23
C PRO A 226 24.74 -3.08 0.00
N ASP A 227 25.53 -3.60 0.88
CA ASP A 227 25.57 -5.02 1.26
C ASP A 227 24.38 -5.42 2.17
N ILE A 228 24.29 -6.71 2.47
CA ILE A 228 23.36 -7.29 3.43
C ILE A 228 24.21 -8.01 4.48
N ASN A 229 24.52 -7.31 5.59
CA ASN A 229 25.43 -7.78 6.66
C ASN A 229 26.79 -8.29 6.13
N GLY A 230 27.44 -7.49 5.27
CA GLY A 230 28.76 -7.77 4.72
C GLY A 230 28.80 -8.65 3.48
N SER A 231 27.64 -9.06 2.94
CA SER A 231 27.55 -9.86 1.71
C SER A 231 26.61 -9.19 0.69
N MET A 232 27.00 -9.21 -0.59
CA MET A 232 26.11 -8.74 -1.68
C MET A 232 24.98 -9.73 -1.95
N ILE A 233 25.25 -11.02 -1.79
CA ILE A 233 24.25 -12.10 -1.87
C ILE A 233 24.39 -12.94 -0.61
N PRO A 234 23.45 -12.84 0.33
CA PRO A 234 23.49 -13.62 1.56
C PRO A 234 23.47 -15.14 1.30
N SER A 235 24.16 -15.89 2.14
CA SER A 235 24.19 -17.38 2.06
C SER A 235 22.79 -17.97 2.15
N GLU A 236 21.90 -17.32 2.89
CA GLU A 236 20.49 -17.69 3.04
C GLU A 236 19.73 -17.67 1.69
N VAL A 237 20.15 -16.80 0.75
CA VAL A 237 19.58 -16.74 -0.59
C VAL A 237 20.11 -17.87 -1.48
N LEU A 238 21.36 -18.29 -1.30
CA LEU A 238 22.00 -19.33 -2.11
C LEU A 238 21.56 -20.75 -1.72
N ALA A 239 21.15 -20.94 -0.48
CA ALA A 239 20.72 -22.24 0.03
C ALA A 239 19.28 -22.57 -0.41
N ILE A 240 19.11 -23.06 -1.63
CA ILE A 240 17.81 -23.28 -2.31
C ILE A 240 16.98 -24.43 -1.70
N LYS A 241 17.59 -25.40 -1.00
CA LYS A 241 16.85 -26.51 -0.39
C LYS A 241 15.88 -25.97 0.68
N ASP A 242 14.63 -26.41 0.61
CA ASP A 242 13.53 -26.11 1.56
C ASP A 242 12.93 -24.70 1.51
N TYR A 243 13.13 -23.94 0.42
CA TYR A 243 12.57 -22.57 0.26
C TYR A 243 11.07 -22.48 0.60
N ILE A 244 10.28 -23.42 0.12
CA ILE A 244 8.81 -23.38 0.29
C ILE A 244 8.42 -23.53 1.77
N SER A 245 9.06 -24.48 2.50
CA SER A 245 8.78 -24.66 3.92
C SER A 245 9.13 -23.44 4.74
N PHE A 246 10.33 -22.87 4.56
CA PHE A 246 10.78 -21.68 5.30
C PHE A 246 9.96 -20.43 4.99
N MET A 247 9.61 -20.21 3.74
CA MET A 247 8.87 -19.01 3.36
C MET A 247 7.42 -19.00 3.85
N PHE A 248 6.76 -20.16 3.93
CA PHE A 248 5.34 -20.21 4.25
C PHE A 248 5.03 -20.72 5.66
N ASN A 249 5.77 -21.69 6.18
CA ASN A 249 5.47 -22.31 7.47
C ASN A 249 6.26 -21.67 8.61
N ASP A 250 7.57 -21.43 8.42
CA ASP A 250 8.52 -21.10 9.48
C ASP A 250 9.10 -19.67 9.35
N TYR A 251 8.49 -18.78 8.55
CA TYR A 251 9.05 -17.45 8.29
C TYR A 251 9.16 -16.56 9.54
N GLU A 252 8.46 -16.89 10.63
CA GLU A 252 8.50 -16.17 11.91
C GLU A 252 9.57 -16.68 12.85
N SER A 253 9.98 -17.96 12.72
CA SER A 253 10.90 -18.64 13.64
C SER A 253 12.37 -18.40 13.30
N ASN A 254 12.67 -17.97 12.07
CA ASN A 254 14.05 -17.72 11.63
C ASN A 254 14.16 -16.46 10.77
N HIS A 255 15.35 -15.87 10.75
CA HIS A 255 15.62 -14.66 9.97
C HIS A 255 15.84 -14.90 8.47
N ARG A 256 15.93 -16.16 8.04
CA ARG A 256 16.22 -16.52 6.64
C ARG A 256 15.23 -15.91 5.65
N SER A 257 13.93 -16.02 5.95
CA SER A 257 12.88 -15.42 5.10
C SER A 257 13.02 -13.91 4.99
N ALA A 258 13.43 -13.25 6.06
CA ALA A 258 13.69 -11.81 6.08
C ALA A 258 14.86 -11.41 5.16
N PHE A 259 15.97 -12.18 5.16
CA PHE A 259 17.10 -11.97 4.23
C PHE A 259 16.68 -12.14 2.77
N ILE A 260 15.92 -13.19 2.45
CA ILE A 260 15.43 -13.47 1.11
C ILE A 260 14.53 -12.33 0.60
N VAL A 261 13.54 -11.94 1.42
CA VAL A 261 12.61 -10.86 1.06
C VAL A 261 13.35 -9.54 0.88
N GLN A 262 14.31 -9.24 1.75
CA GLN A 262 15.13 -8.03 1.66
C GLN A 262 15.98 -8.03 0.37
N PHE A 263 16.62 -9.14 0.02
CA PHE A 263 17.38 -9.28 -1.22
C PHE A 263 16.48 -9.10 -2.46
N LEU A 264 15.33 -9.76 -2.50
CA LEU A 264 14.38 -9.66 -3.62
C LEU A 264 13.83 -8.23 -3.77
N HIS A 265 13.47 -7.58 -2.65
CA HIS A 265 12.95 -6.21 -2.66
C HIS A 265 13.98 -5.22 -3.20
N ARG A 266 15.24 -5.32 -2.79
CA ARG A 266 16.33 -4.47 -3.29
C ARG A 266 16.65 -4.75 -4.76
N SER A 267 16.76 -6.01 -5.14
CA SER A 267 17.06 -6.42 -6.53
C SER A 267 15.99 -5.93 -7.49
N LEU A 268 14.71 -6.06 -7.12
CA LEU A 268 13.61 -5.57 -7.95
C LEU A 268 13.61 -4.04 -8.05
N ALA A 269 13.99 -3.31 -6.99
CA ALA A 269 14.13 -1.86 -7.05
C ALA A 269 15.19 -1.41 -8.07
N TYR A 270 16.33 -2.09 -8.11
CA TYR A 270 17.37 -1.82 -9.13
C TYR A 270 16.90 -2.15 -10.54
N ILE A 271 16.16 -3.23 -10.73
CA ILE A 271 15.57 -3.60 -12.03
C ILE A 271 14.57 -2.53 -12.49
N ILE A 272 13.70 -2.03 -11.61
CA ILE A 272 12.75 -0.96 -11.92
C ILE A 272 13.48 0.32 -12.36
N LEU A 273 14.48 0.76 -11.61
CA LEU A 273 15.28 1.92 -11.96
C LEU A 273 16.00 1.75 -13.30
N PHE A 274 16.57 0.56 -13.56
CA PHE A 274 17.22 0.25 -14.83
C PHE A 274 16.24 0.29 -16.02
N ILE A 275 15.02 -0.24 -15.87
CA ILE A 275 13.98 -0.19 -16.91
C ILE A 275 13.58 1.25 -17.21
N ILE A 276 13.34 2.08 -16.17
CA ILE A 276 12.94 3.49 -16.38
C ILE A 276 14.08 4.27 -17.05
N PHE A 277 15.32 4.09 -16.59
CA PHE A 277 16.50 4.70 -17.21
C PHE A 277 16.67 4.29 -18.68
N SER A 278 16.53 2.99 -18.97
CA SER A 278 16.59 2.46 -20.34
C SER A 278 15.53 3.07 -21.25
N LEU A 279 14.30 3.29 -20.73
CA LEU A 279 13.24 3.99 -21.47
C LEU A 279 13.64 5.42 -21.81
N LEU A 280 14.24 6.18 -20.87
CA LEU A 280 14.72 7.54 -21.10
C LEU A 280 15.81 7.58 -22.21
N VAL A 281 16.78 6.67 -22.13
CA VAL A 281 17.85 6.55 -23.12
C VAL A 281 17.27 6.22 -24.49
N LEU A 282 16.39 5.21 -24.59
CA LEU A 282 15.75 4.82 -25.84
C LEU A 282 14.95 5.97 -26.47
N GLN A 283 14.24 6.76 -25.66
CA GLN A 283 13.52 7.93 -26.15
C GLN A 283 14.48 9.01 -26.69
N LYS A 284 15.55 9.29 -25.94
CA LYS A 284 16.56 10.27 -26.36
C LYS A 284 17.23 9.86 -27.68
N VAL A 285 17.60 8.58 -27.81
CA VAL A 285 18.26 8.06 -29.04
C VAL A 285 17.29 8.04 -30.23
N LYS A 286 16.05 7.60 -30.02
CA LYS A 286 15.09 7.42 -31.11
C LYS A 286 14.41 8.71 -31.57
N TYR A 287 14.11 9.64 -30.61
CA TYR A 287 13.30 10.83 -30.87
C TYR A 287 14.04 12.15 -30.62
N GLY A 288 15.28 12.11 -30.15
CA GLY A 288 16.06 13.32 -29.82
C GLY A 288 15.64 14.02 -28.51
N VAL A 289 14.50 13.64 -27.91
CA VAL A 289 13.92 14.24 -26.70
C VAL A 289 13.59 13.16 -25.68
N MET A 290 13.53 13.55 -24.39
CA MET A 290 13.06 12.70 -23.30
C MET A 290 11.63 13.08 -22.93
N ASP A 291 10.76 12.10 -22.68
CA ASP A 291 9.41 12.34 -22.19
C ASP A 291 9.46 12.82 -20.73
N ASN A 292 8.96 14.02 -20.47
CA ASN A 292 8.94 14.61 -19.14
C ASN A 292 8.21 13.74 -18.10
N LYS A 293 7.22 12.93 -18.52
CA LYS A 293 6.48 12.03 -17.61
C LYS A 293 7.37 10.89 -17.13
N ILE A 294 8.16 10.30 -18.02
CA ILE A 294 9.14 9.26 -17.65
C ILE A 294 10.29 9.86 -16.84
N MET A 295 10.71 11.10 -17.16
CA MET A 295 11.69 11.81 -16.35
C MET A 295 11.19 12.03 -14.91
N VAL A 296 9.95 12.49 -14.73
CA VAL A 296 9.34 12.64 -13.40
C VAL A 296 9.27 11.29 -12.69
N LEU A 297 8.84 10.23 -13.38
CA LEU A 297 8.83 8.88 -12.80
C LEU A 297 10.23 8.44 -12.36
N PHE A 298 11.27 8.69 -13.16
CA PHE A 298 12.65 8.38 -12.81
C PHE A 298 13.12 9.10 -11.55
N VAL A 299 12.91 10.42 -11.48
CA VAL A 299 13.30 11.24 -10.33
C VAL A 299 12.58 10.77 -9.07
N VAL A 300 11.25 10.59 -9.13
CA VAL A 300 10.44 10.15 -7.98
C VAL A 300 10.84 8.73 -7.53
N THR A 301 11.13 7.83 -8.48
CA THR A 301 11.59 6.46 -8.15
C THR A 301 13.00 6.48 -7.54
N THR A 302 13.86 7.39 -7.97
CA THR A 302 15.19 7.56 -7.34
C THR A 302 15.04 8.06 -5.89
N MET A 303 14.18 9.07 -5.65
CA MET A 303 13.87 9.54 -4.29
C MET A 303 13.28 8.41 -3.42
N GLN A 304 12.41 7.58 -4.00
CA GLN A 304 11.87 6.39 -3.36
C GLN A 304 12.97 5.41 -2.93
N GLY A 305 13.96 5.19 -3.80
CA GLY A 305 15.15 4.37 -3.49
C GLY A 305 15.95 4.95 -2.32
N VAL A 306 16.20 6.27 -2.33
CA VAL A 306 16.90 6.96 -1.23
C VAL A 306 16.13 6.80 0.09
N LEU A 307 14.82 7.03 0.11
CA LEU A 307 14.00 6.81 1.31
C LEU A 307 14.05 5.35 1.79
N GLY A 308 14.11 4.39 0.88
CA GLY A 308 14.27 2.96 1.22
C GLY A 308 15.61 2.69 1.91
N VAL A 309 16.70 3.27 1.39
CA VAL A 309 18.04 3.19 2.01
C VAL A 309 18.02 3.83 3.40
N LEU A 310 17.47 5.04 3.53
CA LEU A 310 17.36 5.72 4.83
C LEU A 310 16.53 4.91 5.82
N THR A 311 15.38 4.38 5.39
CA THR A 311 14.56 3.49 6.24
C THR A 311 15.40 2.32 6.75
N LEU A 312 16.22 1.74 5.89
CA LEU A 312 17.01 0.57 6.22
C LEU A 312 18.16 0.88 7.20
N ILE A 313 19.02 1.87 6.88
CA ILE A 313 20.20 2.17 7.70
C ILE A 313 19.85 2.74 9.08
N TYR A 314 18.67 3.38 9.22
CA TYR A 314 18.17 3.84 10.50
C TYR A 314 17.35 2.79 11.26
N SER A 315 17.17 1.56 10.71
CA SER A 315 16.47 0.46 11.38
C SER A 315 17.38 -0.25 12.40
N ILE A 316 17.97 0.51 13.33
CA ILE A 316 18.86 -0.02 14.40
C ILE A 316 18.04 -0.12 15.69
N GLY A 317 17.74 -1.34 16.12
CA GLY A 317 16.95 -1.62 17.33
C GLY A 317 15.45 -1.34 17.17
N SER A 318 15.05 -0.30 16.41
CA SER A 318 13.65 0.04 16.12
C SER A 318 13.48 0.49 14.68
N LEU A 319 12.23 0.44 14.17
CA LEU A 319 11.92 0.94 12.83
C LEU A 319 11.75 2.46 12.85
N PRO A 320 12.39 3.22 11.94
CA PRO A 320 12.20 4.66 11.81
C PRO A 320 10.85 4.94 11.12
N ILE A 321 9.80 5.17 11.93
CA ILE A 321 8.40 5.25 11.46
C ILE A 321 8.24 6.30 10.36
N GLU A 322 8.85 7.47 10.52
CA GLU A 322 8.72 8.59 9.58
C GLU A 322 9.28 8.24 8.20
N PHE A 323 10.49 7.66 8.13
CA PHE A 323 11.08 7.21 6.87
C PHE A 323 10.29 6.04 6.26
N ALA A 324 9.87 5.09 7.10
CA ALA A 324 9.14 3.91 6.63
C ALA A 324 7.76 4.28 6.05
N VAL A 325 7.01 5.18 6.70
CA VAL A 325 5.73 5.68 6.19
C VAL A 325 5.94 6.50 4.93
N SER A 326 6.92 7.41 4.91
CA SER A 326 7.25 8.22 3.73
C SER A 326 7.63 7.34 2.54
N HIS A 327 8.46 6.32 2.76
CA HIS A 327 8.83 5.33 1.75
C HIS A 327 7.60 4.57 1.23
N GLN A 328 6.70 4.11 2.09
CA GLN A 328 5.46 3.47 1.68
C GLN A 328 4.59 4.38 0.81
N MET A 329 4.39 5.64 1.22
CA MET A 329 3.52 6.58 0.51
C MET A 329 4.09 6.99 -0.85
N LEU A 330 5.41 7.25 -0.92
CA LEU A 330 6.05 7.58 -2.19
C LEU A 330 6.05 6.38 -3.15
N GLY A 331 6.14 5.15 -2.64
CA GLY A 331 5.99 3.92 -3.44
C GLY A 331 4.63 3.82 -4.14
N ILE A 332 3.55 4.22 -3.45
CA ILE A 332 2.20 4.28 -4.05
C ILE A 332 2.13 5.38 -5.12
N VAL A 333 2.80 6.52 -4.90
CA VAL A 333 2.90 7.59 -5.91
C VAL A 333 3.66 7.08 -7.16
N CYS A 334 4.77 6.35 -6.99
CA CYS A 334 5.50 5.73 -8.10
C CYS A 334 4.60 4.79 -8.92
N PHE A 335 3.82 3.95 -8.24
CA PHE A 335 2.84 3.07 -8.91
C PHE A 335 1.79 3.89 -9.68
N GLY A 336 1.22 4.94 -9.07
CA GLY A 336 0.26 5.83 -9.74
C GLY A 336 0.86 6.54 -10.97
N LEU A 337 2.09 7.03 -10.86
CA LEU A 337 2.81 7.65 -12.00
C LEU A 337 3.08 6.64 -13.12
N SER A 338 3.42 5.39 -12.78
CA SER A 338 3.62 4.34 -13.79
C SER A 338 2.33 4.03 -14.55
N LEU A 339 1.18 3.99 -13.87
CA LEU A 339 -0.14 3.86 -14.50
C LEU A 339 -0.49 5.06 -15.38
N PHE A 340 -0.16 6.28 -14.93
CA PHE A 340 -0.36 7.48 -15.73
C PHE A 340 0.49 7.45 -17.01
N CYS A 341 1.76 7.04 -16.92
CA CYS A 341 2.62 6.87 -18.09
C CYS A 341 2.06 5.81 -19.06
N LEU A 342 1.59 4.69 -18.54
CA LEU A 342 0.94 3.65 -19.34
C LEU A 342 -0.35 4.17 -20.01
N TYR A 343 -1.20 4.89 -19.27
CA TYR A 343 -2.42 5.48 -19.80
C TYR A 343 -2.12 6.46 -20.93
N ASN A 344 -1.17 7.37 -20.69
CA ASN A 344 -0.75 8.34 -21.70
C ASN A 344 -0.23 7.66 -22.97
N LYS A 345 0.63 6.64 -22.83
CA LYS A 345 1.16 5.88 -23.97
C LYS A 345 0.07 5.15 -24.76
N ARG A 346 -0.99 4.70 -24.06
CA ARG A 346 -2.08 3.94 -24.67
C ARG A 346 -3.12 4.81 -25.38
N TYR A 347 -3.44 5.99 -24.82
CA TYR A 347 -4.61 6.76 -25.22
C TYR A 347 -4.32 8.19 -25.65
N LEU A 348 -3.18 8.78 -25.29
CA LEU A 348 -2.91 10.20 -25.50
C LEU A 348 -1.66 10.49 -26.35
N ALA A 349 -0.83 9.47 -26.62
CA ALA A 349 0.44 9.63 -27.37
C ALA A 349 0.30 9.41 -28.86
#